data_2533b838844df8da51b566c9b1532962
#
_entry.id   2533b838844df8da51b566c9b1532962
#
_cell.length_a   1.000
_cell.length_b   1.000
_cell.length_c   1.000
_cell.angle_alpha   90.00
_cell.angle_beta   90.00
_cell.angle_gamma   90.00
#
_symmetry.space_group_name_H-M   'P 1'
#
loop_
_entity.id
_entity.type
_entity.pdbx_description
1 polymer ?
#
loop_
_entity_poly.entity_id
_entity_poly.type
_entity_poly.pdbx_seq_one_letter_code
_entity_poly.pdbx_strand_id
1 'polypeptide(L)'
;MYNTINKSIFGVLLVISMLPVLNGYSQQQLAPASSGYAPVTGSRVYYEVYGTGDPIVLIHGAYMTINSNWSELIPILSKTRKVIALELDGHGHTPLSQRPFSYQTLAGDVAAVLKHLQIDSADIAGFSYGGTVAYQFAIEHPAMTKKLIIISSTYKSEGWLGIMYTMLAGVKPDAFDNTPIRSEYMKVAPDTSNWHKFIAKMLKFSAEKFNLGDDNIKNIKAPVLLINGDNDGTDKKVLAETYSLLGGNVFGDVVGLPRSQLAILPAKGHGTLMMDTQSISVLLGSFLATK
;
A
#
# COMPACT_ATOMS: atom_id res chain seq x y z
N MET A 1 -21.73 -31.20 -3.70
CA MET A 1 -22.57 -30.21 -4.40
C MET A 1 -22.07 -28.84 -4.00
N TYR A 2 -21.10 -28.27 -4.71
CA TYR A 2 -20.70 -26.87 -4.54
C TYR A 2 -21.66 -26.03 -5.38
N ASN A 3 -22.54 -25.29 -4.71
CA ASN A 3 -23.40 -24.32 -5.34
C ASN A 3 -22.54 -23.34 -6.14
N THR A 4 -22.90 -23.09 -7.37
CA THR A 4 -22.39 -22.02 -8.24
C THR A 4 -22.69 -20.67 -7.60
N ILE A 5 -21.85 -20.25 -6.66
CA ILE A 5 -21.84 -18.87 -6.17
C ILE A 5 -21.42 -17.99 -7.34
N ASN A 6 -22.29 -17.05 -7.69
CA ASN A 6 -22.11 -16.14 -8.80
C ASN A 6 -20.74 -15.43 -8.66
N LYS A 7 -19.78 -15.77 -9.51
CA LYS A 7 -18.37 -15.32 -9.45
C LYS A 7 -18.24 -13.80 -9.35
N SER A 8 -19.18 -13.04 -9.91
CA SER A 8 -19.23 -11.60 -9.85
C SER A 8 -19.48 -11.05 -8.43
N ILE A 9 -20.25 -11.75 -7.62
CA ILE A 9 -20.56 -11.36 -6.24
C ILE A 9 -19.37 -11.62 -5.31
N PHE A 10 -18.62 -12.70 -5.58
CA PHE A 10 -17.48 -13.08 -4.73
C PHE A 10 -16.28 -12.12 -4.85
N GLY A 11 -15.98 -11.65 -6.08
CA GLY A 11 -14.93 -10.66 -6.32
C GLY A 11 -15.21 -9.31 -5.65
N VAL A 12 -16.47 -8.88 -5.67
CA VAL A 12 -16.94 -7.65 -5.01
C VAL A 12 -16.92 -7.78 -3.49
N LEU A 13 -17.29 -8.94 -2.94
CA LEU A 13 -17.25 -9.19 -1.49
C LEU A 13 -15.83 -9.13 -0.92
N LEU A 14 -14.80 -9.56 -1.67
CA LEU A 14 -13.41 -9.46 -1.20
C LEU A 14 -12.94 -8.02 -1.14
N VAL A 15 -13.32 -7.20 -2.12
CA VAL A 15 -12.98 -5.77 -2.12
C VAL A 15 -13.75 -5.03 -1.00
N ILE A 16 -14.99 -5.45 -0.70
CA ILE A 16 -15.80 -4.89 0.39
C ILE A 16 -15.23 -5.28 1.76
N SER A 17 -14.70 -6.50 1.92
CA SER A 17 -14.07 -6.94 3.18
C SER A 17 -12.74 -6.24 3.47
N MET A 18 -12.19 -5.49 2.51
CA MET A 18 -11.00 -4.65 2.69
C MET A 18 -11.30 -3.27 3.29
N LEU A 19 -12.58 -2.88 3.37
CA LEU A 19 -12.96 -1.63 4.04
C LEU A 19 -13.24 -1.90 5.51
N PRO A 20 -12.66 -1.13 6.45
CA PRO A 20 -13.07 -1.20 7.84
C PRO A 20 -14.57 -0.93 7.92
N VAL A 21 -15.30 -1.80 8.60
CA VAL A 21 -16.67 -1.49 9.02
C VAL A 21 -16.54 -0.30 9.95
N LEU A 22 -16.90 0.89 9.47
CA LEU A 22 -16.97 2.11 10.26
C LEU A 22 -18.03 1.89 11.35
N ASN A 23 -17.63 1.27 12.45
CA ASN A 23 -18.39 1.32 13.67
C ASN A 23 -18.45 2.79 14.08
N GLY A 24 -19.65 3.30 14.22
CA GLY A 24 -20.01 4.70 14.37
C GLY A 24 -19.50 5.42 15.63
N TYR A 25 -18.21 5.40 15.87
CA TYR A 25 -17.54 6.39 16.66
C TYR A 25 -17.01 7.44 15.69
N SER A 26 -17.61 8.61 15.68
CA SER A 26 -17.04 9.82 15.11
C SER A 26 -15.76 10.16 15.87
N GLN A 27 -14.67 9.43 15.61
CA GLN A 27 -13.35 9.97 15.95
C GLN A 27 -13.18 11.21 15.06
N GLN A 28 -13.02 12.36 15.69
CA GLN A 28 -12.71 13.59 14.99
C GLN A 28 -11.43 13.33 14.19
N GLN A 29 -11.56 13.23 12.86
CA GLN A 29 -10.44 12.95 11.98
C GLN A 29 -9.36 14.00 12.19
N LEU A 30 -8.12 13.59 12.42
CA LEU A 30 -7.01 14.51 12.59
C LEU A 30 -6.86 15.36 11.32
N ALA A 31 -6.95 16.67 11.47
CA ALA A 31 -6.73 17.57 10.34
C ALA A 31 -5.25 17.57 9.94
N PRO A 32 -4.91 17.55 8.64
CA PRO A 32 -3.53 17.68 8.20
C PRO A 32 -2.96 19.06 8.55
N ALA A 33 -1.67 19.10 8.88
CA ALA A 33 -0.94 20.37 9.04
C ALA A 33 -0.83 21.15 7.70
N SER A 34 -0.75 20.42 6.61
CA SER A 34 -0.87 20.95 5.23
C SER A 34 -1.33 19.87 4.27
N SER A 35 -1.95 20.28 3.18
CA SER A 35 -2.31 19.40 2.06
C SER A 35 -2.14 20.16 0.75
N GLY A 36 -2.00 19.43 -0.35
CA GLY A 36 -1.85 20.04 -1.66
C GLY A 36 -1.62 19.03 -2.77
N TYR A 37 -1.15 19.54 -3.90
CA TYR A 37 -0.85 18.76 -5.08
C TYR A 37 0.60 18.94 -5.50
N ALA A 38 1.33 17.86 -5.60
CA ALA A 38 2.64 17.86 -6.22
C ALA A 38 2.51 17.65 -7.73
N PRO A 39 3.17 18.46 -8.57
CA PRO A 39 3.18 18.24 -10.01
C PRO A 39 3.97 16.98 -10.35
N VAL A 40 3.40 16.16 -11.24
CA VAL A 40 4.05 14.97 -11.82
C VAL A 40 3.91 15.03 -13.34
N THR A 41 4.65 14.21 -14.08
CA THR A 41 4.57 14.21 -15.54
C THR A 41 3.13 13.93 -16.01
N GLY A 42 2.50 14.90 -16.63
CA GLY A 42 1.14 14.78 -17.20
C GLY A 42 0.00 14.65 -16.18
N SER A 43 0.24 14.96 -14.89
CA SER A 43 -0.77 14.93 -13.83
C SER A 43 -0.30 15.71 -12.59
N ARG A 44 -0.99 15.51 -11.49
CA ARG A 44 -0.63 15.97 -10.14
C ARG A 44 -1.06 14.92 -9.12
N VAL A 45 -0.33 14.79 -8.02
CA VAL A 45 -0.60 13.85 -6.94
C VAL A 45 -1.00 14.60 -5.68
N TYR A 46 -2.14 14.28 -5.12
CA TYR A 46 -2.59 14.82 -3.84
C TYR A 46 -1.81 14.22 -2.69
N TYR A 47 -1.47 15.07 -1.72
CA TYR A 47 -0.81 14.65 -0.50
C TYR A 47 -1.34 15.42 0.72
N GLU A 48 -1.16 14.81 1.88
CA GLU A 48 -1.42 15.38 3.19
C GLU A 48 -0.18 15.21 4.07
N VAL A 49 0.13 16.22 4.88
CA VAL A 49 1.26 16.19 5.82
C VAL A 49 0.73 16.34 7.25
N TYR A 50 1.21 15.50 8.15
CA TYR A 50 0.84 15.51 9.55
C TYR A 50 2.07 15.44 10.44
N GLY A 51 2.02 16.07 11.62
CA GLY A 51 3.10 16.02 12.61
C GLY A 51 4.40 16.62 12.13
N THR A 52 5.45 16.36 12.89
CA THR A 52 6.82 16.84 12.67
C THR A 52 7.84 15.75 13.01
N GLY A 53 9.11 15.92 12.64
CA GLY A 53 10.18 14.96 12.90
C GLY A 53 10.65 14.27 11.61
N ASP A 54 11.23 13.07 11.75
CA ASP A 54 11.71 12.29 10.60
C ASP A 54 10.57 11.91 9.67
N PRO A 55 10.72 12.10 8.34
CA PRO A 55 9.66 11.87 7.39
C PRO A 55 9.38 10.37 7.16
N ILE A 56 8.10 10.03 7.09
CA ILE A 56 7.59 8.74 6.63
C ILE A 56 6.51 8.97 5.57
N VAL A 57 6.64 8.27 4.45
CA VAL A 57 5.64 8.26 3.37
C VAL A 57 4.70 7.08 3.56
N LEU A 58 3.40 7.29 3.42
CA LEU A 58 2.37 6.26 3.45
C LEU A 58 1.71 6.12 2.08
N ILE A 59 1.78 4.91 1.49
CA ILE A 59 1.25 4.57 0.17
C ILE A 59 0.11 3.55 0.33
N HIS A 60 -1.10 3.95 -0.01
CA HIS A 60 -2.33 3.17 0.22
C HIS A 60 -2.48 1.98 -0.73
N GLY A 61 -3.36 1.03 -0.38
CA GLY A 61 -3.76 -0.11 -1.19
C GLY A 61 -4.65 0.27 -2.38
N ALA A 62 -4.87 -0.70 -3.29
CA ALA A 62 -5.77 -0.51 -4.43
C ALA A 62 -7.18 -0.11 -3.98
N TYR A 63 -7.82 0.80 -4.73
CA TYR A 63 -9.17 1.32 -4.49
C TYR A 63 -9.34 2.08 -3.15
N MET A 64 -8.27 2.37 -2.44
CA MET A 64 -8.28 3.07 -1.15
C MET A 64 -7.88 4.54 -1.30
N THR A 65 -8.11 5.31 -0.26
CA THR A 65 -7.70 6.70 -0.10
C THR A 65 -6.78 6.82 1.12
N ILE A 66 -6.23 8.01 1.38
CA ILE A 66 -5.52 8.29 2.64
C ILE A 66 -6.43 7.94 3.82
N ASN A 67 -7.67 8.40 3.78
CA ASN A 67 -8.62 8.20 4.87
C ASN A 67 -8.97 6.72 5.08
N SER A 68 -9.36 6.01 4.02
CA SER A 68 -9.81 4.62 4.17
C SER A 68 -8.69 3.64 4.53
N ASN A 69 -7.43 3.99 4.28
CA ASN A 69 -6.29 3.11 4.58
C ASN A 69 -5.55 3.49 5.88
N TRP A 70 -5.39 4.80 6.16
CA TRP A 70 -4.41 5.27 7.12
C TRP A 70 -5.00 6.10 8.28
N SER A 71 -6.31 6.34 8.30
CA SER A 71 -6.96 7.22 9.30
C SER A 71 -6.65 6.85 10.75
N GLU A 72 -6.52 5.55 11.05
CA GLU A 72 -6.21 5.05 12.38
C GLU A 72 -4.72 5.14 12.73
N LEU A 73 -3.83 5.01 11.73
CA LEU A 73 -2.38 4.95 11.93
C LEU A 73 -1.74 6.35 11.93
N ILE A 74 -2.24 7.28 11.12
CA ILE A 74 -1.73 8.65 11.02
C ILE A 74 -1.69 9.35 12.40
N PRO A 75 -2.75 9.32 13.23
CA PRO A 75 -2.73 9.98 14.53
C PRO A 75 -1.67 9.40 15.50
N ILE A 76 -1.29 8.14 15.32
CA ILE A 76 -0.26 7.50 16.15
C ILE A 76 1.13 7.91 15.67
N LEU A 77 1.39 7.80 14.38
CA LEU A 77 2.69 8.10 13.78
C LEU A 77 3.03 9.59 13.86
N SER A 78 2.04 10.47 13.65
CA SER A 78 2.24 11.92 13.63
C SER A 78 2.62 12.53 14.98
N LYS A 79 2.53 11.76 16.06
CA LYS A 79 3.04 12.21 17.39
C LYS A 79 4.56 12.39 17.40
N THR A 80 5.28 11.64 16.57
CA THR A 80 6.76 11.61 16.57
C THR A 80 7.37 11.69 15.17
N ARG A 81 6.56 11.69 14.11
CA ARG A 81 7.00 11.64 12.71
C ARG A 81 6.31 12.73 11.89
N LYS A 82 7.01 13.22 10.87
CA LYS A 82 6.37 13.93 9.76
C LYS A 82 5.79 12.87 8.82
N VAL A 83 4.48 12.64 8.91
CA VAL A 83 3.76 11.70 8.05
C VAL A 83 3.36 12.40 6.76
N ILE A 84 3.74 11.83 5.61
CA ILE A 84 3.35 12.26 4.28
C ILE A 84 2.49 11.16 3.70
N ALA A 85 1.19 11.33 3.69
CA ALA A 85 0.27 10.41 3.04
C ALA A 85 -0.08 10.96 1.65
N LEU A 86 -0.07 10.11 0.63
CA LEU A 86 -0.37 10.51 -0.75
C LEU A 86 -1.42 9.60 -1.38
N GLU A 87 -2.10 10.12 -2.40
CA GLU A 87 -3.09 9.36 -3.16
C GLU A 87 -2.57 9.12 -4.58
N LEU A 88 -2.46 7.84 -4.94
CA LEU A 88 -1.93 7.43 -6.24
C LEU A 88 -2.87 7.83 -7.39
N ASP A 89 -2.37 7.83 -8.62
CA ASP A 89 -3.11 8.21 -9.84
C ASP A 89 -4.53 7.59 -9.87
N GLY A 90 -5.53 8.44 -9.99
CA GLY A 90 -6.95 8.09 -10.04
C GLY A 90 -7.60 7.77 -8.69
N HIS A 91 -6.86 7.78 -7.58
CA HIS A 91 -7.42 7.53 -6.26
C HIS A 91 -7.70 8.83 -5.51
N GLY A 92 -8.78 8.83 -4.74
CA GLY A 92 -9.14 9.94 -3.86
C GLY A 92 -9.19 11.29 -4.59
N HIS A 93 -8.45 12.27 -4.10
CA HIS A 93 -8.34 13.63 -4.68
C HIS A 93 -7.40 13.71 -5.90
N THR A 94 -6.60 12.65 -6.15
CA THR A 94 -5.69 12.62 -7.31
C THR A 94 -6.46 12.33 -8.60
N PRO A 95 -6.42 13.22 -9.61
CA PRO A 95 -7.14 13.00 -10.85
C PRO A 95 -6.64 11.74 -11.59
N LEU A 96 -7.57 11.06 -12.27
CA LEU A 96 -7.21 9.96 -13.16
C LEU A 96 -6.49 10.50 -14.40
N SER A 97 -5.23 10.18 -14.56
CA SER A 97 -4.44 10.58 -15.72
C SER A 97 -4.66 9.68 -16.94
N GLN A 98 -4.20 10.15 -18.12
CA GLN A 98 -4.17 9.32 -19.33
C GLN A 98 -2.94 8.40 -19.40
N ARG A 99 -1.99 8.54 -18.46
CA ARG A 99 -0.77 7.70 -18.42
C ARG A 99 -1.14 6.23 -18.17
N PRO A 100 -0.45 5.27 -18.76
CA PRO A 100 -0.61 3.87 -18.35
C PRO A 100 -0.20 3.71 -16.88
N PHE A 101 -0.88 2.85 -16.13
CA PHE A 101 -0.41 2.45 -14.81
C PHE A 101 0.82 1.57 -14.98
N SER A 102 1.85 1.87 -14.21
CA SER A 102 3.02 1.00 -14.02
C SER A 102 3.62 1.28 -12.64
N TYR A 103 4.26 0.30 -12.05
CA TYR A 103 4.92 0.50 -10.75
C TYR A 103 6.03 1.55 -10.85
N GLN A 104 6.73 1.64 -11.99
CA GLN A 104 7.74 2.66 -12.29
C GLN A 104 7.15 4.07 -12.28
N THR A 105 6.05 4.28 -13.01
CA THR A 105 5.39 5.59 -13.06
C THR A 105 4.93 6.02 -11.67
N LEU A 106 4.32 5.11 -10.92
CA LEU A 106 3.81 5.39 -9.57
C LEU A 106 4.93 5.63 -8.55
N ALA A 107 6.04 4.90 -8.64
CA ALA A 107 7.23 5.15 -7.83
C ALA A 107 7.86 6.51 -8.15
N GLY A 108 7.92 6.88 -9.43
CA GLY A 108 8.35 8.20 -9.87
C GLY A 108 7.45 9.33 -9.34
N ASP A 109 6.14 9.10 -9.24
CA ASP A 109 5.20 10.04 -8.65
C ASP A 109 5.48 10.26 -7.15
N VAL A 110 5.78 9.18 -6.39
CA VAL A 110 6.20 9.28 -4.98
C VAL A 110 7.48 10.13 -4.86
N ALA A 111 8.46 9.89 -5.73
CA ALA A 111 9.70 10.68 -5.74
C ALA A 111 9.45 12.15 -6.06
N ALA A 112 8.52 12.44 -6.97
CA ALA A 112 8.12 13.82 -7.30
C ALA A 112 7.45 14.53 -6.11
N VAL A 113 6.61 13.83 -5.34
CA VAL A 113 6.00 14.37 -4.10
C VAL A 113 7.10 14.74 -3.09
N LEU A 114 8.06 13.85 -2.83
CA LEU A 114 9.16 14.12 -1.91
C LEU A 114 10.01 15.32 -2.37
N LYS A 115 10.35 15.40 -3.65
CA LYS A 115 11.08 16.53 -4.24
C LYS A 115 10.30 17.84 -4.11
N HIS A 116 8.99 17.81 -4.39
CA HIS A 116 8.10 18.98 -4.23
C HIS A 116 8.09 19.50 -2.79
N LEU A 117 8.13 18.58 -1.81
CA LEU A 117 8.18 18.89 -0.39
C LEU A 117 9.59 19.19 0.14
N GLN A 118 10.61 19.19 -0.74
CA GLN A 118 12.03 19.40 -0.40
C GLN A 118 12.53 18.39 0.65
N ILE A 119 12.12 17.12 0.48
CA ILE A 119 12.52 16.01 1.35
C ILE A 119 13.49 15.12 0.57
N ASP A 120 14.73 15.07 1.00
CA ASP A 120 15.78 14.31 0.32
C ASP A 120 15.61 12.80 0.50
N SER A 121 15.16 12.35 1.67
CA SER A 121 14.94 10.93 1.97
C SER A 121 13.92 10.74 3.08
N ALA A 122 13.19 9.62 3.04
CA ALA A 122 12.15 9.26 4.00
C ALA A 122 12.13 7.76 4.27
N ASP A 123 11.48 7.37 5.37
CA ASP A 123 10.98 6.01 5.53
C ASP A 123 9.78 5.82 4.60
N ILE A 124 9.68 4.67 3.92
CA ILE A 124 8.62 4.41 2.94
C ILE A 124 7.79 3.23 3.41
N ALA A 125 6.50 3.44 3.60
CA ALA A 125 5.55 2.40 4.00
C ALA A 125 4.45 2.25 2.95
N GLY A 126 4.19 1.01 2.52
CA GLY A 126 3.14 0.71 1.56
C GLY A 126 2.32 -0.51 1.94
N PHE A 127 1.01 -0.42 1.74
CA PHE A 127 0.08 -1.52 1.93
C PHE A 127 -0.38 -2.09 0.59
N SER A 128 -0.39 -3.43 0.44
CA SER A 128 -0.97 -4.10 -0.74
C SER A 128 -0.37 -3.56 -2.05
N TYR A 129 -1.18 -2.99 -2.93
CA TYR A 129 -0.77 -2.30 -4.14
C TYR A 129 0.33 -1.24 -3.87
N GLY A 130 0.14 -0.41 -2.84
CA GLY A 130 1.13 0.57 -2.41
C GLY A 130 2.43 -0.04 -1.91
N GLY A 131 2.40 -1.28 -1.40
CA GLY A 131 3.60 -2.02 -1.01
C GLY A 131 4.46 -2.42 -2.21
N THR A 132 3.84 -2.82 -3.33
CA THR A 132 4.59 -3.07 -4.59
C THR A 132 5.16 -1.76 -5.15
N VAL A 133 4.42 -0.65 -5.07
CA VAL A 133 4.95 0.69 -5.43
C VAL A 133 6.14 1.06 -4.52
N ALA A 134 6.07 0.76 -3.22
CA ALA A 134 7.16 1.02 -2.28
C ALA A 134 8.41 0.19 -2.58
N TYR A 135 8.27 -1.09 -2.98
CA TYR A 135 9.39 -1.89 -3.48
C TYR A 135 10.04 -1.23 -4.72
N GLN A 136 9.23 -0.86 -5.72
CA GLN A 136 9.72 -0.22 -6.93
C GLN A 136 10.43 1.10 -6.62
N PHE A 137 9.88 1.89 -5.69
CA PHE A 137 10.50 3.12 -5.22
C PHE A 137 11.88 2.87 -4.61
N ALA A 138 12.02 1.87 -3.72
CA ALA A 138 13.29 1.56 -3.09
C ALA A 138 14.35 1.06 -4.09
N ILE A 139 13.92 0.39 -5.17
CA ILE A 139 14.78 -0.08 -6.27
C ILE A 139 15.29 1.12 -7.09
N GLU A 140 14.41 2.03 -7.49
CA GLU A 140 14.76 3.14 -8.40
C GLU A 140 15.33 4.36 -7.66
N HIS A 141 14.98 4.55 -6.39
CA HIS A 141 15.37 5.71 -5.58
C HIS A 141 16.05 5.30 -4.26
N PRO A 142 17.13 4.49 -4.30
CA PRO A 142 17.76 3.98 -3.08
C PRO A 142 18.28 5.08 -2.15
N ALA A 143 18.75 6.21 -2.70
CA ALA A 143 19.22 7.36 -1.91
C ALA A 143 18.07 8.11 -1.19
N MET A 144 16.84 7.97 -1.67
CA MET A 144 15.67 8.58 -1.06
C MET A 144 14.97 7.65 -0.05
N THR A 145 15.41 6.40 0.09
CA THR A 145 14.82 5.38 0.96
C THR A 145 15.67 5.17 2.21
N LYS A 146 15.20 5.64 3.38
CA LYS A 146 15.85 5.39 4.66
C LYS A 146 15.56 3.98 5.18
N LYS A 147 14.29 3.64 5.30
CA LYS A 147 13.76 2.31 5.65
C LYS A 147 12.57 2.00 4.77
N LEU A 148 12.30 0.72 4.56
CA LEU A 148 11.19 0.25 3.74
C LEU A 148 10.26 -0.62 4.59
N ILE A 149 8.97 -0.32 4.59
CA ILE A 149 7.94 -1.09 5.29
C ILE A 149 6.93 -1.60 4.27
N ILE A 150 6.80 -2.90 4.18
CA ILE A 150 5.91 -3.58 3.24
C ILE A 150 4.84 -4.32 4.05
N ILE A 151 3.60 -3.90 3.88
CA ILE A 151 2.45 -4.48 4.58
C ILE A 151 1.59 -5.22 3.57
N SER A 152 1.42 -6.54 3.74
CA SER A 152 0.55 -7.39 2.90
C SER A 152 0.80 -7.22 1.41
N SER A 153 2.04 -7.31 0.97
CA SER A 153 2.41 -7.10 -0.43
C SER A 153 3.53 -8.02 -0.90
N THR A 154 3.79 -7.97 -2.19
CA THR A 154 4.81 -8.78 -2.86
C THR A 154 5.45 -8.01 -4.00
N TYR A 155 6.65 -8.43 -4.43
CA TYR A 155 7.40 -7.83 -5.54
C TYR A 155 7.21 -8.57 -6.87
N LYS A 156 6.47 -9.68 -6.88
CA LYS A 156 6.18 -10.47 -8.08
C LYS A 156 4.78 -11.09 -8.02
N SER A 157 4.21 -11.34 -9.17
CA SER A 157 2.86 -11.89 -9.32
C SER A 157 2.66 -13.22 -8.61
N GLU A 158 3.70 -14.06 -8.56
CA GLU A 158 3.69 -15.37 -7.90
C GLU A 158 3.57 -15.26 -6.38
N GLY A 159 3.83 -14.09 -5.82
CA GLY A 159 3.62 -13.81 -4.41
C GLY A 159 2.17 -13.54 -4.03
N TRP A 160 1.25 -13.46 -4.98
CA TRP A 160 -0.18 -13.47 -4.73
C TRP A 160 -0.74 -14.88 -4.90
N LEU A 161 -1.61 -15.32 -3.99
CA LEU A 161 -2.33 -16.59 -4.15
C LEU A 161 -3.16 -16.57 -5.44
N GLY A 162 -3.16 -17.66 -6.19
CA GLY A 162 -3.84 -17.75 -7.48
C GLY A 162 -5.33 -17.38 -7.44
N ILE A 163 -5.98 -17.55 -6.29
CA ILE A 163 -7.36 -17.15 -6.04
C ILE A 163 -7.59 -15.65 -6.31
N MET A 164 -6.61 -14.78 -6.02
CA MET A 164 -6.70 -13.33 -6.23
C MET A 164 -6.95 -13.01 -7.71
N TYR A 165 -6.23 -13.65 -8.62
CA TYR A 165 -6.42 -13.48 -10.06
C TYR A 165 -7.74 -14.07 -10.55
N THR A 166 -8.11 -15.24 -10.02
CA THR A 166 -9.37 -15.90 -10.39
C THR A 166 -10.59 -15.06 -9.98
N MET A 167 -10.52 -14.40 -8.84
CA MET A 167 -11.60 -13.56 -8.32
C MET A 167 -11.80 -12.30 -9.15
N LEU A 168 -10.72 -11.69 -9.64
CA LEU A 168 -10.78 -10.49 -10.48
C LEU A 168 -11.10 -10.82 -11.94
N ALA A 169 -10.91 -12.07 -12.36
CA ALA A 169 -11.16 -12.50 -13.74
C ALA A 169 -12.64 -12.35 -14.12
N GLY A 170 -12.92 -11.51 -15.11
CA GLY A 170 -14.26 -11.27 -15.64
C GLY A 170 -15.12 -10.31 -14.80
N VAL A 171 -14.56 -9.71 -13.75
CA VAL A 171 -15.23 -8.62 -13.01
C VAL A 171 -15.33 -7.39 -13.91
N LYS A 172 -16.51 -6.81 -14.00
CA LYS A 172 -16.77 -5.57 -14.75
C LYS A 172 -16.81 -4.37 -13.82
N PRO A 173 -16.54 -3.15 -14.33
CA PRO A 173 -16.54 -1.93 -13.50
C PRO A 173 -17.85 -1.69 -12.75
N ASP A 174 -19.00 -2.02 -13.33
CA ASP A 174 -20.32 -1.85 -12.72
C ASP A 174 -20.55 -2.71 -11.46
N ALA A 175 -19.77 -3.79 -11.29
CA ALA A 175 -19.78 -4.59 -10.07
C ALA A 175 -19.39 -3.78 -8.81
N PHE A 176 -18.72 -2.65 -8.99
CA PHE A 176 -18.31 -1.76 -7.90
C PHE A 176 -19.33 -0.65 -7.58
N ASP A 177 -20.42 -0.51 -8.37
CA ASP A 177 -21.32 0.64 -8.28
C ASP A 177 -22.08 0.75 -6.95
N ASN A 178 -22.35 -0.37 -6.30
CA ASN A 178 -23.05 -0.40 -5.02
C ASN A 178 -22.10 -0.73 -3.85
N THR A 179 -20.87 -0.22 -3.90
CA THR A 179 -19.84 -0.49 -2.89
C THR A 179 -19.45 0.78 -2.13
N PRO A 180 -18.93 0.64 -0.90
CA PRO A 180 -18.33 1.75 -0.17
C PRO A 180 -17.18 2.42 -0.93
N ILE A 181 -16.46 1.68 -1.80
CA ILE A 181 -15.39 2.23 -2.65
C ILE A 181 -15.92 3.34 -3.55
N ARG A 182 -17.05 3.10 -4.22
CA ARG A 182 -17.70 4.14 -5.03
C ARG A 182 -18.15 5.31 -4.18
N SER A 183 -18.72 5.04 -3.02
CA SER A 183 -19.19 6.10 -2.11
C SER A 183 -18.03 7.02 -1.70
N GLU A 184 -16.86 6.46 -1.39
CA GLU A 184 -15.65 7.25 -1.10
C GLU A 184 -15.16 8.02 -2.32
N TYR A 185 -15.06 7.36 -3.47
CA TYR A 185 -14.64 8.02 -4.72
C TYR A 185 -15.54 9.22 -5.05
N MET A 186 -16.87 9.07 -4.97
CA MET A 186 -17.83 10.14 -5.28
C MET A 186 -17.74 11.34 -4.34
N LYS A 187 -17.20 11.17 -3.12
CA LYS A 187 -17.03 12.28 -2.17
C LYS A 187 -15.86 13.20 -2.51
N VAL A 188 -14.77 12.66 -3.04
CA VAL A 188 -13.48 13.35 -3.07
C VAL A 188 -12.84 13.44 -4.46
N ALA A 189 -13.24 12.60 -5.42
CA ALA A 189 -12.64 12.60 -6.75
C ALA A 189 -12.87 13.95 -7.47
N PRO A 190 -11.83 14.53 -8.08
CA PRO A 190 -11.95 15.79 -8.82
C PRO A 190 -12.94 15.72 -10.00
N ASP A 191 -13.10 14.55 -10.59
CA ASP A 191 -14.04 14.27 -11.67
C ASP A 191 -14.67 12.90 -11.48
N THR A 192 -15.86 12.87 -10.91
CA THR A 192 -16.61 11.65 -10.61
C THR A 192 -17.08 10.89 -11.86
N SER A 193 -17.12 11.53 -13.03
CA SER A 193 -17.48 10.89 -14.31
C SER A 193 -16.44 9.85 -14.76
N ASN A 194 -15.24 9.91 -14.20
CA ASN A 194 -14.16 8.96 -14.48
C ASN A 194 -14.27 7.63 -13.70
N TRP A 195 -15.30 7.43 -12.88
CA TRP A 195 -15.45 6.25 -12.03
C TRP A 195 -15.23 4.92 -12.78
N HIS A 196 -16.02 4.63 -13.79
CA HIS A 196 -15.91 3.38 -14.53
C HIS A 196 -14.58 3.26 -15.30
N LYS A 197 -14.01 4.38 -15.77
CA LYS A 197 -12.68 4.38 -16.42
C LYS A 197 -11.59 4.03 -15.41
N PHE A 198 -11.67 4.60 -14.20
CA PHE A 198 -10.75 4.29 -13.11
C PHE A 198 -10.80 2.82 -12.74
N ILE A 199 -12.01 2.27 -12.48
CA ILE A 199 -12.17 0.85 -12.14
C ILE A 199 -11.67 -0.06 -13.27
N ALA A 200 -12.02 0.23 -14.53
CA ALA A 200 -11.57 -0.54 -15.69
C ALA A 200 -10.03 -0.54 -15.80
N LYS A 201 -9.39 0.61 -15.57
CA LYS A 201 -7.94 0.77 -15.59
C LYS A 201 -7.28 -0.02 -14.46
N MET A 202 -7.83 0.03 -13.25
CA MET A 202 -7.36 -0.73 -12.11
C MET A 202 -7.51 -2.24 -12.29
N LEU A 203 -8.67 -2.71 -12.77
CA LEU A 203 -8.90 -4.13 -13.05
C LEU A 203 -7.93 -4.66 -14.09
N LYS A 204 -7.72 -3.91 -15.18
CA LYS A 204 -6.73 -4.26 -16.21
C LYS A 204 -5.34 -4.38 -15.61
N PHE A 205 -4.89 -3.36 -14.88
CA PHE A 205 -3.57 -3.34 -14.26
C PHE A 205 -3.39 -4.48 -13.24
N SER A 206 -4.39 -4.75 -12.41
CA SER A 206 -4.35 -5.85 -11.42
C SER A 206 -4.33 -7.25 -12.06
N ALA A 207 -4.77 -7.39 -13.30
CA ALA A 207 -4.71 -8.66 -14.05
C ALA A 207 -3.35 -8.88 -14.75
N GLU A 208 -2.55 -7.83 -14.90
CA GLU A 208 -1.23 -7.91 -15.54
C GLU A 208 -0.23 -8.61 -14.63
N LYS A 209 0.58 -9.49 -15.22
CA LYS A 209 1.67 -10.14 -14.50
C LYS A 209 2.86 -9.18 -14.39
N PHE A 210 3.52 -9.22 -13.23
CA PHE A 210 4.69 -8.40 -12.96
C PHE A 210 5.74 -9.18 -12.16
N ASN A 211 6.98 -8.75 -12.30
CA ASN A 211 8.09 -9.20 -11.47
C ASN A 211 9.14 -8.08 -11.43
N LEU A 212 9.43 -7.56 -10.25
CA LEU A 212 10.41 -6.50 -10.05
C LEU A 212 11.85 -7.04 -10.07
N GLY A 213 12.04 -8.36 -10.04
CA GLY A 213 13.32 -9.06 -10.12
C GLY A 213 13.94 -9.38 -8.77
N ASP A 214 14.34 -10.64 -8.59
CA ASP A 214 14.93 -11.14 -7.34
C ASP A 214 16.24 -10.41 -7.02
N ASP A 215 17.08 -10.12 -8.03
CA ASP A 215 18.32 -9.37 -7.86
C ASP A 215 18.06 -7.92 -7.43
N ASN A 216 17.02 -7.28 -7.94
CA ASN A 216 16.64 -5.94 -7.53
C ASN A 216 16.22 -5.92 -6.05
N ILE A 217 15.44 -6.90 -5.60
CA ILE A 217 15.06 -7.04 -4.18
C ILE A 217 16.28 -7.27 -3.30
N LYS A 218 17.17 -8.19 -3.69
CA LYS A 218 18.41 -8.48 -2.97
C LYS A 218 19.31 -7.25 -2.85
N ASN A 219 19.25 -6.35 -3.82
CA ASN A 219 20.08 -5.14 -3.87
C ASN A 219 19.49 -3.94 -3.12
N ILE A 220 18.28 -4.04 -2.54
CA ILE A 220 17.73 -2.99 -1.70
C ILE A 220 18.66 -2.72 -0.52
N LYS A 221 19.13 -1.47 -0.38
CA LYS A 221 20.12 -1.07 0.64
C LYS A 221 19.49 -0.69 1.97
N ALA A 222 18.25 -0.24 1.94
CA ALA A 222 17.50 0.12 3.13
C ALA A 222 17.16 -1.12 3.97
N PRO A 223 17.10 -1.03 5.30
CA PRO A 223 16.45 -2.06 6.12
C PRO A 223 15.00 -2.21 5.72
N VAL A 224 14.48 -3.44 5.69
CA VAL A 224 13.10 -3.74 5.28
C VAL A 224 12.34 -4.41 6.41
N LEU A 225 11.14 -3.93 6.72
CA LEU A 225 10.17 -4.61 7.58
C LEU A 225 9.05 -5.18 6.71
N LEU A 226 8.90 -6.50 6.72
CA LEU A 226 7.78 -7.21 6.10
C LEU A 226 6.72 -7.51 7.16
N ILE A 227 5.48 -7.10 6.94
CA ILE A 227 4.34 -7.38 7.82
C ILE A 227 3.24 -8.07 7.02
N ASN A 228 2.83 -9.26 7.46
CA ASN A 228 1.76 -10.03 6.83
C ASN A 228 0.82 -10.65 7.85
N GLY A 229 -0.40 -10.94 7.43
CA GLY A 229 -1.27 -11.87 8.15
C GLY A 229 -0.98 -13.32 7.76
N ASP A 230 -1.22 -14.27 8.65
CA ASP A 230 -1.06 -15.71 8.37
C ASP A 230 -2.07 -16.23 7.33
N ASN A 231 -3.24 -15.60 7.24
CA ASN A 231 -4.31 -15.90 6.28
C ASN A 231 -4.48 -14.81 5.20
N ASP A 232 -3.41 -14.10 4.88
CA ASP A 232 -3.38 -13.07 3.84
C ASP A 232 -3.42 -13.67 2.42
N GLY A 233 -3.83 -12.87 1.43
CA GLY A 233 -3.80 -13.20 0.01
C GLY A 233 -2.39 -13.34 -0.59
N THR A 234 -1.34 -13.08 0.19
CA THR A 234 0.05 -13.29 -0.21
C THR A 234 0.51 -14.71 0.06
N ASP A 235 1.34 -15.27 -0.84
CA ASP A 235 1.96 -16.57 -0.68
C ASP A 235 3.08 -16.52 0.38
N LYS A 236 2.97 -17.35 1.41
CA LYS A 236 3.93 -17.37 2.54
C LYS A 236 5.29 -17.93 2.17
N LYS A 237 5.37 -18.77 1.10
CA LYS A 237 6.66 -19.25 0.57
C LYS A 237 7.41 -18.10 -0.09
N VAL A 238 6.73 -17.35 -0.97
CA VAL A 238 7.33 -16.17 -1.61
C VAL A 238 7.68 -15.10 -0.58
N LEU A 239 6.88 -14.93 0.49
CA LEU A 239 7.21 -14.03 1.60
C LEU A 239 8.51 -14.46 2.30
N ALA A 240 8.68 -15.74 2.60
CA ALA A 240 9.89 -16.28 3.22
C ALA A 240 11.12 -16.16 2.28
N GLU A 241 10.94 -16.44 0.99
CA GLU A 241 11.96 -16.21 -0.04
C GLU A 241 12.37 -14.74 -0.09
N THR A 242 11.41 -13.82 -0.09
CA THR A 242 11.65 -12.37 -0.07
C THR A 242 12.49 -11.97 1.15
N TYR A 243 12.13 -12.48 2.33
CA TYR A 243 12.88 -12.22 3.55
C TYR A 243 14.32 -12.73 3.45
N SER A 244 14.53 -13.91 2.86
CA SER A 244 15.87 -14.46 2.62
C SER A 244 16.70 -13.61 1.64
N LEU A 245 16.09 -13.11 0.55
CA LEU A 245 16.74 -12.18 -0.39
C LEU A 245 17.21 -10.89 0.31
N LEU A 246 16.44 -10.43 1.31
CA LEU A 246 16.74 -9.24 2.11
C LEU A 246 17.72 -9.50 3.27
N GLY A 247 18.38 -10.66 3.27
CA GLY A 247 19.39 -11.04 4.25
C GLY A 247 18.87 -11.68 5.52
N GLY A 248 17.57 -12.01 5.58
CA GLY A 248 16.93 -12.74 6.66
C GLY A 248 17.12 -14.26 6.58
N ASN A 249 16.37 -14.99 7.40
CA ASN A 249 16.41 -16.46 7.48
C ASN A 249 17.82 -17.00 7.85
N VAL A 250 18.47 -16.35 8.81
CA VAL A 250 19.78 -16.71 9.34
C VAL A 250 19.67 -17.09 10.82
N PHE A 251 20.64 -17.84 11.34
CA PHE A 251 20.72 -18.11 12.78
C PHE A 251 21.35 -16.92 13.51
N GLY A 252 20.49 -15.94 13.86
CA GLY A 252 20.90 -14.62 14.36
C GLY A 252 21.77 -14.65 15.62
N ASP A 253 21.58 -15.66 16.51
CA ASP A 253 22.40 -15.83 17.72
C ASP A 253 23.87 -16.16 17.40
N VAL A 254 24.13 -16.63 16.18
CA VAL A 254 25.50 -17.00 15.74
C VAL A 254 26.09 -15.94 14.83
N VAL A 255 25.32 -15.44 13.87
CA VAL A 255 25.86 -14.53 12.83
C VAL A 255 25.41 -13.07 13.01
N GLY A 256 24.63 -12.79 14.05
CA GLY A 256 23.98 -11.47 14.28
C GLY A 256 22.63 -11.36 13.60
N LEU A 257 21.79 -10.49 14.13
CA LEU A 257 20.46 -10.24 13.59
C LEU A 257 20.56 -9.44 12.27
N PRO A 258 19.79 -9.81 11.23
CA PRO A 258 19.73 -9.06 9.99
C PRO A 258 19.07 -7.69 10.22
N ARG A 259 19.39 -6.73 9.36
CA ARG A 259 18.75 -5.40 9.40
C ARG A 259 17.28 -5.44 8.97
N SER A 260 16.93 -6.39 8.09
CA SER A 260 15.55 -6.61 7.67
C SER A 260 14.82 -7.53 8.65
N GLN A 261 13.52 -7.30 8.81
CA GLN A 261 12.68 -7.96 9.81
C GLN A 261 11.43 -8.53 9.14
N LEU A 262 10.87 -9.60 9.71
CA LEU A 262 9.64 -10.24 9.27
C LEU A 262 8.68 -10.40 10.45
N ALA A 263 7.44 -9.97 10.28
CA ALA A 263 6.34 -10.21 11.20
C ALA A 263 5.18 -10.88 10.47
N ILE A 264 4.68 -11.99 11.02
CA ILE A 264 3.46 -12.65 10.56
C ILE A 264 2.48 -12.64 11.74
N LEU A 265 1.37 -11.92 11.60
CA LEU A 265 0.37 -11.77 12.65
C LEU A 265 -0.66 -12.90 12.54
N PRO A 266 -0.95 -13.59 13.65
CA PRO A 266 -1.90 -14.70 13.67
C PRO A 266 -3.34 -14.23 13.50
N ALA A 267 -4.17 -15.06 12.85
CA ALA A 267 -5.58 -14.83 12.62
C ALA A 267 -5.90 -13.52 11.86
N LYS A 268 -5.02 -13.12 10.95
CA LYS A 268 -5.19 -11.93 10.10
C LYS A 268 -5.23 -12.30 8.62
N GLY A 269 -6.27 -11.82 7.95
CA GLY A 269 -6.34 -11.77 6.49
C GLY A 269 -5.90 -10.41 5.96
N HIS A 270 -6.00 -10.19 4.65
CA HIS A 270 -5.53 -8.99 3.97
C HIS A 270 -6.10 -7.67 4.55
N GLY A 271 -7.42 -7.58 4.64
CA GLY A 271 -8.08 -6.37 5.18
C GLY A 271 -8.02 -6.31 6.71
N THR A 272 -8.23 -7.45 7.39
CA THR A 272 -8.27 -7.49 8.86
C THR A 272 -6.91 -7.22 9.50
N LEU A 273 -5.81 -7.38 8.76
CA LEU A 273 -4.50 -6.95 9.22
C LEU A 273 -4.45 -5.44 9.45
N MET A 274 -4.95 -4.65 8.50
CA MET A 274 -4.96 -3.18 8.61
C MET A 274 -5.88 -2.66 9.73
N MET A 275 -6.87 -3.45 10.16
CA MET A 275 -7.71 -3.14 11.32
C MET A 275 -7.00 -3.35 12.66
N ASP A 276 -5.87 -4.05 12.68
CA ASP A 276 -5.04 -4.25 13.88
C ASP A 276 -3.99 -3.14 14.00
N THR A 277 -4.48 -1.90 14.07
CA THR A 277 -3.64 -0.70 14.15
C THR A 277 -2.67 -0.75 15.33
N GLN A 278 -3.07 -1.38 16.44
CA GLN A 278 -2.22 -1.51 17.62
C GLN A 278 -0.98 -2.36 17.30
N SER A 279 -1.15 -3.57 16.78
CA SER A 279 -0.01 -4.44 16.44
C SER A 279 0.89 -3.81 15.38
N ILE A 280 0.29 -3.23 14.33
CA ILE A 280 1.04 -2.54 13.28
C ILE A 280 1.85 -1.38 13.86
N SER A 281 1.24 -0.53 14.71
CA SER A 281 1.93 0.63 15.28
C SER A 281 3.11 0.25 16.18
N VAL A 282 2.99 -0.85 16.94
CA VAL A 282 4.09 -1.37 17.77
C VAL A 282 5.25 -1.86 16.89
N LEU A 283 4.96 -2.64 15.84
CA LEU A 283 5.98 -3.14 14.91
C LEU A 283 6.69 -1.98 14.19
N LEU A 284 5.92 -1.02 13.68
CA LEU A 284 6.46 0.18 13.04
C LEU A 284 7.31 0.99 14.01
N GLY A 285 6.80 1.26 15.22
CA GLY A 285 7.52 2.04 16.22
C GLY A 285 8.85 1.42 16.58
N SER A 286 8.88 0.10 16.82
CA SER A 286 10.11 -0.65 17.11
C SER A 286 11.10 -0.58 15.94
N PHE A 287 10.65 -0.87 14.72
CA PHE A 287 11.50 -0.87 13.53
C PHE A 287 12.04 0.53 13.19
N LEU A 288 11.19 1.55 13.28
CA LEU A 288 11.59 2.93 12.98
C LEU A 288 12.57 3.50 14.00
N ALA A 289 12.58 2.98 15.25
CA ALA A 289 13.53 3.39 16.30
C ALA A 289 14.92 2.77 16.15
N THR A 290 15.10 1.69 15.34
CA THR A 290 16.43 1.11 15.09
C THR A 290 17.34 2.11 14.40
N LYS A 291 18.65 2.07 14.70
CA LYS A 291 19.67 2.90 14.04
C LYS A 291 20.07 2.33 12.68
#